data_55c69a2cfebbd966f45a622dd19e9d71
#
_entry.id   55c69a2cfebbd966f45a622dd19e9d71
#
_cell.length_a   1.000
_cell.length_b   1.000
_cell.length_c   1.000
_cell.angle_alpha   90.00
_cell.angle_beta   90.00
_cell.angle_gamma   90.00
#
_symmetry.space_group_name_H-M   'P 1'
#
loop_
_entity.id
_entity.type
_entity.pdbx_description
1 polymer ?
#
loop_
_entity_poly.entity_id
_entity_poly.type
_entity_poly.pdbx_seq_one_letter_code
_entity_poly.pdbx_strand_id
1 'polypeptide(L)'
;ELNTTNSEVLDFGCGVGSSLEKVIKFNPKKITGIDISEVSILKAKNKMKESGSEIELLVDNCEQTKFNSNNFDIVYGTGILHHLNMSMCLSEIYRILKPGGKLIFIEPLGTNPLINFYRKLTPKSRSKDEHPLVKLDFNLIEKKFINTQLKYYGFLTLIFFPFYKSPKNSNIFKFLKTIDQ
;
A
#
# COMPACT_ATOMS: atom_id res chain seq x y z
N GLU A 1 -10.74 15.29 -0.60
CA GLU A 1 -9.30 15.55 -0.37
C GLU A 1 -8.88 15.05 1.01
N LEU A 2 -7.71 14.43 1.10
CA LEU A 2 -7.15 13.96 2.35
C LEU A 2 -6.36 15.12 2.98
N ASN A 3 -6.89 15.68 4.07
CA ASN A 3 -6.13 16.64 4.84
C ASN A 3 -5.16 15.88 5.76
N THR A 4 -3.86 15.99 5.52
CA THR A 4 -2.82 15.35 6.31
C THR A 4 -2.09 16.33 7.24
N THR A 5 -2.41 17.62 7.16
CA THR A 5 -1.82 18.65 8.02
C THR A 5 -2.08 18.31 9.49
N ASN A 6 -1.03 18.30 10.31
CA ASN A 6 -1.05 17.86 11.72
C ASN A 6 -1.38 16.37 11.97
N SER A 7 -1.41 15.53 10.94
CA SER A 7 -1.70 14.10 11.10
C SER A 7 -0.45 13.28 11.42
N GLU A 8 -0.59 12.29 12.29
CA GLU A 8 0.38 11.22 12.51
C GLU A 8 0.07 10.08 11.53
N VAL A 9 0.99 9.83 10.61
CA VAL A 9 0.81 8.94 9.46
C VAL A 9 1.70 7.71 9.58
N LEU A 10 1.14 6.52 9.40
CA LEU A 10 1.88 5.27 9.33
C LEU A 10 1.92 4.74 7.91
N ASP A 11 3.12 4.47 7.38
CA ASP A 11 3.35 3.64 6.20
C ASP A 11 3.50 2.17 6.64
N PHE A 12 2.46 1.41 6.39
CA PHE A 12 2.30 0.02 6.84
C PHE A 12 2.86 -0.93 5.78
N GLY A 13 4.06 -1.47 6.04
CA GLY A 13 4.85 -2.20 5.05
C GLY A 13 5.56 -1.26 4.08
N CYS A 14 6.37 -0.34 4.60
CA CYS A 14 6.98 0.74 3.82
C CYS A 14 8.07 0.26 2.84
N GLY A 15 8.54 -0.98 2.96
CA GLY A 15 9.62 -1.53 2.14
C GLY A 15 10.86 -0.63 2.15
N VAL A 16 11.36 -0.32 0.97
CA VAL A 16 12.53 0.58 0.77
C VAL A 16 12.15 2.08 0.76
N GLY A 17 10.96 2.43 1.23
CA GLY A 17 10.52 3.81 1.37
C GLY A 17 10.08 4.51 0.08
N SER A 18 9.62 3.75 -0.93
CA SER A 18 9.27 4.34 -2.23
C SER A 18 8.02 5.23 -2.20
N SER A 19 7.10 5.01 -1.27
CA SER A 19 5.89 5.80 -1.05
C SER A 19 6.13 7.03 -0.16
N LEU A 20 7.10 6.97 0.74
CA LEU A 20 7.38 8.01 1.73
C LEU A 20 7.65 9.38 1.10
N GLU A 21 8.43 9.45 0.02
CA GLU A 21 8.71 10.70 -0.71
C GLU A 21 7.45 11.40 -1.23
N LYS A 22 6.41 10.64 -1.52
CA LYS A 22 5.13 11.20 -1.96
C LYS A 22 4.33 11.73 -0.79
N VAL A 23 4.36 11.00 0.34
CA VAL A 23 3.58 11.35 1.54
C VAL A 23 4.15 12.58 2.24
N ILE A 24 5.47 12.76 2.26
CA ILE A 24 6.14 13.98 2.76
C ILE A 24 5.54 15.25 2.14
N LYS A 25 5.22 15.22 0.85
CA LYS A 25 4.67 16.39 0.11
C LYS A 25 3.32 16.86 0.62
N PHE A 26 2.61 16.03 1.37
CA PHE A 26 1.34 16.38 2.01
C PHE A 26 1.51 16.99 3.41
N ASN A 27 2.76 17.22 3.84
CA ASN A 27 3.13 17.92 5.07
C ASN A 27 2.44 17.39 6.33
N PRO A 28 2.52 16.08 6.65
CA PRO A 28 2.02 15.52 7.88
C PRO A 28 2.87 16.00 9.08
N LYS A 29 2.28 15.92 10.28
CA LYS A 29 2.99 16.24 11.54
C LYS A 29 4.15 15.27 11.78
N LYS A 30 3.90 13.98 11.56
CA LYS A 30 4.87 12.90 11.72
C LYS A 30 4.59 11.79 10.74
N ILE A 31 5.65 11.19 10.21
CA ILE A 31 5.57 9.96 9.41
C ILE A 31 6.38 8.88 10.12
N THR A 32 5.76 7.71 10.30
CA THR A 32 6.42 6.50 10.74
C THR A 32 6.27 5.45 9.65
N GLY A 33 7.33 4.74 9.30
CA GLY A 33 7.29 3.61 8.38
C GLY A 33 7.72 2.32 9.08
N ILE A 34 7.00 1.22 8.83
CA ILE A 34 7.37 -0.10 9.35
C ILE A 34 7.49 -1.12 8.23
N ASP A 35 8.42 -2.04 8.38
CA ASP A 35 8.58 -3.22 7.53
C ASP A 35 9.25 -4.33 8.34
N ILE A 36 8.96 -5.59 8.05
CA ILE A 36 9.57 -6.72 8.74
C ILE A 36 11.04 -6.94 8.32
N SER A 37 11.43 -6.44 7.15
CA SER A 37 12.76 -6.60 6.56
C SER A 37 13.71 -5.52 7.05
N GLU A 38 14.70 -5.89 7.87
CA GLU A 38 15.78 -5.00 8.31
C GLU A 38 16.53 -4.37 7.12
N VAL A 39 16.76 -5.16 6.06
CA VAL A 39 17.43 -4.70 4.83
C VAL A 39 16.62 -3.61 4.14
N SER A 40 15.29 -3.77 4.08
CA SER A 40 14.39 -2.76 3.51
C SER A 40 14.41 -1.48 4.33
N ILE A 41 14.31 -1.59 5.64
CA ILE A 41 14.37 -0.43 6.56
C ILE A 41 15.71 0.30 6.45
N LEU A 42 16.83 -0.41 6.36
CA LEU A 42 18.14 0.22 6.18
C LEU A 42 18.21 1.01 4.87
N LYS A 43 17.72 0.44 3.77
CA LYS A 43 17.63 1.14 2.47
C LYS A 43 16.71 2.35 2.53
N ALA A 44 15.56 2.23 3.20
CA ALA A 44 14.64 3.34 3.39
C ALA A 44 15.28 4.46 4.20
N LYS A 45 15.99 4.16 5.30
CA LYS A 45 16.73 5.15 6.11
C LYS A 45 17.76 5.91 5.29
N ASN A 46 18.57 5.21 4.49
CA ASN A 46 19.56 5.86 3.63
C ASN A 46 18.90 6.80 2.62
N LYS A 47 17.84 6.34 1.97
CA LYS A 47 17.08 7.13 1.00
C LYS A 47 16.45 8.39 1.62
N MET A 48 15.86 8.29 2.81
CA MET A 48 15.25 9.43 3.51
C MET A 48 16.30 10.41 4.01
N LYS A 49 17.46 9.94 4.46
CA LYS A 49 18.59 10.79 4.83
C LYS A 49 19.09 11.64 3.67
N GLU A 50 19.20 11.05 2.48
CA GLU A 50 19.59 11.76 1.24
C GLU A 50 18.57 12.85 0.86
N SER A 51 17.30 12.64 1.14
CA SER A 51 16.23 13.62 0.89
C SER A 51 16.11 14.72 1.95
N GLY A 52 16.90 14.66 3.03
CA GLY A 52 16.83 15.61 4.15
C GLY A 52 15.57 15.49 5.00
N SER A 53 14.85 14.37 4.91
CA SER A 53 13.57 14.18 5.59
C SER A 53 13.74 13.37 6.87
N GLU A 54 13.24 13.88 7.99
CA GLU A 54 13.16 13.14 9.25
C GLU A 54 11.89 12.27 9.26
N ILE A 55 12.10 10.95 9.16
CA ILE A 55 11.04 9.95 9.22
C ILE A 55 11.48 8.85 10.17
N GLU A 56 10.60 8.46 11.08
CA GLU A 56 10.84 7.31 11.94
C GLU A 56 10.66 6.02 11.15
N LEU A 57 11.71 5.19 11.06
CA LEU A 57 11.69 3.92 10.31
C LEU A 57 12.09 2.78 11.24
N LEU A 58 11.18 1.82 11.42
CA LEU A 58 11.28 0.75 12.40
C LEU A 58 11.13 -0.62 11.74
N VAL A 59 11.89 -1.60 12.24
CA VAL A 59 11.63 -3.01 11.93
C VAL A 59 10.51 -3.49 12.85
N ASP A 60 9.35 -3.82 12.26
CA ASP A 60 8.19 -4.28 13.02
C ASP A 60 7.29 -5.18 12.19
N ASN A 61 6.46 -6.00 12.85
CA ASN A 61 5.52 -6.90 12.21
C ASN A 61 4.15 -6.23 12.05
N CYS A 62 3.71 -6.08 10.82
CA CYS A 62 2.40 -5.51 10.47
C CYS A 62 1.19 -6.25 11.08
N GLU A 63 1.31 -7.54 11.40
CA GLU A 63 0.23 -8.32 12.00
C GLU A 63 0.13 -8.14 13.53
N GLN A 64 1.19 -7.64 14.16
CA GLN A 64 1.28 -7.39 15.60
C GLN A 64 2.36 -6.35 15.88
N THR A 65 1.99 -5.07 15.79
CA THR A 65 2.92 -3.97 15.99
C THR A 65 3.14 -3.65 17.47
N LYS A 66 4.24 -2.96 17.75
CA LYS A 66 4.59 -2.48 19.11
C LYS A 66 3.94 -1.14 19.46
N PHE A 67 3.14 -0.57 18.57
CA PHE A 67 2.48 0.72 18.81
C PHE A 67 1.35 0.60 19.84
N ASN A 68 1.12 1.71 20.54
CA ASN A 68 -0.07 1.85 21.38
C ASN A 68 -1.35 1.90 20.55
N SER A 69 -2.49 1.57 21.18
CA SER A 69 -3.80 1.78 20.57
C SER A 69 -4.04 3.27 20.30
N ASN A 70 -4.83 3.59 19.25
CA ASN A 70 -5.19 4.96 18.90
C ASN A 70 -3.99 5.88 18.67
N ASN A 71 -2.98 5.41 17.96
CA ASN A 71 -1.72 6.13 17.75
C ASN A 71 -1.71 6.97 16.47
N PHE A 72 -2.34 6.52 15.39
CA PHE A 72 -2.25 7.14 14.08
C PHE A 72 -3.57 7.72 13.59
N ASP A 73 -3.49 8.89 12.95
CA ASP A 73 -4.63 9.52 12.27
C ASP A 73 -4.86 8.90 10.90
N ILE A 74 -3.78 8.43 10.25
CA ILE A 74 -3.82 7.81 8.92
C ILE A 74 -2.90 6.60 8.91
N VAL A 75 -3.42 5.45 8.46
CA VAL A 75 -2.64 4.27 8.13
C VAL A 75 -2.75 4.03 6.63
N TYR A 76 -1.63 4.00 5.92
CA TYR A 76 -1.63 3.68 4.50
C TYR A 76 -0.62 2.58 4.18
N GLY A 77 -0.83 1.89 3.06
CA GLY A 77 0.11 0.89 2.57
C GLY A 77 -0.06 0.65 1.08
N THR A 78 0.98 0.13 0.45
CA THR A 78 0.97 -0.18 -0.98
C THR A 78 1.56 -1.56 -1.21
N GLY A 79 0.75 -2.50 -1.69
CA GLY A 79 1.19 -3.85 -2.00
C GLY A 79 1.65 -4.64 -0.79
N ILE A 80 0.97 -4.52 0.34
CA ILE A 80 1.33 -5.19 1.59
C ILE A 80 0.27 -6.15 2.10
N LEU A 81 -1.02 -5.81 2.01
CA LEU A 81 -2.09 -6.64 2.58
C LEU A 81 -2.13 -8.04 1.99
N HIS A 82 -1.80 -8.18 0.70
CA HIS A 82 -1.78 -9.47 0.02
C HIS A 82 -0.63 -10.42 0.44
N HIS A 83 0.25 -9.98 1.34
CA HIS A 83 1.28 -10.79 1.99
C HIS A 83 0.94 -11.15 3.44
N LEU A 84 -0.15 -10.62 3.99
CA LEU A 84 -0.47 -10.70 5.41
C LEU A 84 -1.70 -11.58 5.68
N ASN A 85 -1.81 -12.06 6.91
CA ASN A 85 -3.07 -12.61 7.40
C ASN A 85 -4.08 -11.47 7.57
N MET A 86 -5.09 -11.42 6.70
CA MET A 86 -6.08 -10.34 6.65
C MET A 86 -6.78 -10.09 7.99
N SER A 87 -7.17 -11.14 8.70
CA SER A 87 -7.86 -11.00 9.99
C SER A 87 -6.96 -10.37 11.06
N MET A 88 -5.70 -10.79 11.12
CA MET A 88 -4.72 -10.27 12.08
C MET A 88 -4.36 -8.81 11.75
N CYS A 89 -3.97 -8.54 10.51
CA CYS A 89 -3.55 -7.20 10.12
C CYS A 89 -4.68 -6.17 10.22
N LEU A 90 -5.92 -6.51 9.80
CA LEU A 90 -7.05 -5.60 9.95
C LEU A 90 -7.41 -5.34 11.43
N SER A 91 -7.19 -6.33 12.31
CA SER A 91 -7.41 -6.14 13.75
C SER A 91 -6.34 -5.24 14.34
N GLU A 92 -5.11 -5.39 13.91
CA GLU A 92 -4.01 -4.54 14.33
C GLU A 92 -4.16 -3.11 13.83
N ILE A 93 -4.49 -2.92 12.54
CA ILE A 93 -4.77 -1.59 11.98
C ILE A 93 -5.90 -0.91 12.76
N TYR A 94 -6.99 -1.63 13.05
CA TYR A 94 -8.11 -1.09 13.83
C TYR A 94 -7.69 -0.65 15.23
N ARG A 95 -6.79 -1.41 15.87
CA ARG A 95 -6.28 -1.10 17.21
C ARG A 95 -5.42 0.16 17.24
N ILE A 96 -4.52 0.32 16.27
CA ILE A 96 -3.56 1.44 16.23
C ILE A 96 -4.13 2.71 15.61
N LEU A 97 -5.23 2.60 14.85
CA LEU A 97 -5.89 3.76 14.24
C LEU A 97 -6.74 4.50 15.28
N LYS A 98 -6.63 5.81 15.32
CA LYS A 98 -7.46 6.65 16.19
C LYS A 98 -8.94 6.56 15.78
N PRO A 99 -9.90 6.80 16.71
CA PRO A 99 -11.29 6.97 16.35
C PRO A 99 -11.46 8.07 15.29
N GLY A 100 -12.13 7.75 14.18
CA GLY A 100 -12.27 8.65 13.02
C GLY A 100 -11.04 8.73 12.11
N GLY A 101 -9.99 8.00 12.42
CA GLY A 101 -8.80 7.89 11.57
C GLY A 101 -9.10 7.24 10.23
N LYS A 102 -8.22 7.42 9.26
CA LYS A 102 -8.40 6.99 7.87
C LYS A 102 -7.44 5.88 7.47
N LEU A 103 -7.96 4.95 6.67
CA LEU A 103 -7.27 3.80 6.13
C LEU A 103 -7.18 3.93 4.60
N ILE A 104 -5.99 3.76 4.01
CA ILE A 104 -5.79 3.88 2.56
C ILE A 104 -4.84 2.78 2.09
N PHE A 105 -5.31 1.86 1.28
CA PHE A 105 -4.46 0.80 0.71
C PHE A 105 -4.59 0.74 -0.81
N ILE A 106 -3.46 0.43 -1.47
CA ILE A 106 -3.39 0.18 -2.91
C ILE A 106 -2.88 -1.24 -3.07
N GLU A 107 -3.75 -2.13 -3.56
CA GLU A 107 -3.48 -3.56 -3.59
C GLU A 107 -3.77 -4.20 -4.96
N PRO A 108 -3.03 -5.25 -5.34
CA PRO A 108 -3.34 -6.03 -6.53
C PRO A 108 -4.59 -6.87 -6.33
N LEU A 109 -5.48 -6.88 -7.34
CA LEU A 109 -6.69 -7.68 -7.32
C LEU A 109 -6.46 -9.10 -7.83
N GLY A 110 -7.00 -10.09 -7.10
CA GLY A 110 -7.01 -11.50 -7.49
C GLY A 110 -8.12 -11.89 -8.47
N THR A 111 -9.06 -10.99 -8.74
CA THR A 111 -10.24 -11.26 -9.58
C THR A 111 -10.05 -10.90 -11.05
N ASN A 112 -8.96 -10.23 -11.43
CA ASN A 112 -8.69 -9.88 -12.81
C ASN A 112 -8.14 -11.09 -13.60
N PRO A 113 -8.89 -11.63 -14.59
CA PRO A 113 -8.51 -12.84 -15.33
C PRO A 113 -7.22 -12.67 -16.14
N LEU A 114 -6.95 -11.46 -16.65
CA LEU A 114 -5.75 -11.16 -17.43
C LEU A 114 -4.50 -11.12 -16.55
N ILE A 115 -4.61 -10.51 -15.39
CA ILE A 115 -3.53 -10.52 -14.39
C ILE A 115 -3.28 -11.96 -13.94
N ASN A 116 -4.32 -12.74 -13.70
CA ASN A 116 -4.20 -14.13 -13.28
C ASN A 116 -3.56 -15.01 -14.36
N PHE A 117 -3.86 -14.75 -15.64
CA PHE A 117 -3.18 -15.40 -16.75
C PHE A 117 -1.69 -15.03 -16.81
N TYR A 118 -1.37 -13.74 -16.75
CA TYR A 118 0.03 -13.27 -16.68
C TYR A 118 0.75 -13.86 -15.47
N ARG A 119 0.08 -13.96 -14.36
CA ARG A 119 0.58 -14.58 -13.13
C ARG A 119 0.97 -16.05 -13.33
N LYS A 120 0.20 -16.82 -14.05
CA LYS A 120 0.53 -18.22 -14.39
C LYS A 120 1.76 -18.33 -15.28
N LEU A 121 2.00 -17.34 -16.14
CA LEU A 121 3.16 -17.31 -17.04
C LEU A 121 4.45 -16.86 -16.34
N THR A 122 4.36 -16.19 -15.19
CA THR A 122 5.51 -15.59 -14.49
C THR A 122 5.63 -16.05 -13.03
N PRO A 123 5.68 -17.37 -12.74
CA PRO A 123 5.66 -17.86 -11.35
C PRO A 123 6.91 -17.46 -10.55
N LYS A 124 8.06 -17.28 -11.21
CA LYS A 124 9.34 -16.92 -10.56
C LYS A 124 9.39 -15.47 -10.05
N SER A 125 8.45 -14.62 -10.44
CA SER A 125 8.43 -13.20 -10.07
C SER A 125 7.66 -12.93 -8.77
N ARG A 126 7.36 -13.98 -7.99
CA ARG A 126 6.45 -13.88 -6.84
C ARG A 126 6.96 -14.60 -5.62
N SER A 127 6.58 -14.09 -4.44
CA SER A 127 6.71 -14.81 -3.19
C SER A 127 5.64 -15.90 -3.08
N LYS A 128 5.94 -16.95 -2.31
CA LYS A 128 5.00 -18.07 -2.09
C LYS A 128 3.77 -17.66 -1.26
N ASP A 129 3.90 -16.57 -0.51
CA ASP A 129 2.90 -16.10 0.47
C ASP A 129 1.92 -15.08 -0.16
N GLU A 130 2.11 -14.72 -1.43
CA GLU A 130 1.30 -13.73 -2.12
C GLU A 130 -0.10 -14.25 -2.43
N HIS A 131 -1.12 -13.65 -1.86
CA HIS A 131 -2.53 -13.90 -2.17
C HIS A 131 -3.23 -12.59 -2.56
N PRO A 132 -3.39 -12.29 -3.85
CA PRO A 132 -4.09 -11.09 -4.28
C PRO A 132 -5.51 -11.02 -3.73
N LEU A 133 -5.94 -9.81 -3.36
CA LEU A 133 -7.22 -9.61 -2.69
C LEU A 133 -8.40 -10.15 -3.51
N VAL A 134 -9.25 -10.89 -2.85
CA VAL A 134 -10.49 -11.46 -3.40
C VAL A 134 -11.71 -10.89 -2.67
N LYS A 135 -12.91 -11.20 -3.15
CA LYS A 135 -14.16 -10.68 -2.59
C LYS A 135 -14.32 -10.91 -1.08
N LEU A 136 -13.81 -12.03 -0.57
CA LEU A 136 -13.86 -12.33 0.86
C LEU A 136 -13.05 -11.33 1.70
N ASP A 137 -11.90 -10.89 1.20
CA ASP A 137 -11.05 -9.91 1.89
C ASP A 137 -11.75 -8.55 1.98
N PHE A 138 -12.44 -8.13 0.91
CA PHE A 138 -13.25 -6.90 0.94
C PHE A 138 -14.39 -6.98 1.95
N ASN A 139 -15.07 -8.12 2.06
CA ASN A 139 -16.10 -8.32 3.08
C ASN A 139 -15.54 -8.20 4.51
N LEU A 140 -14.30 -8.65 4.76
CA LEU A 140 -13.63 -8.49 6.05
C LEU A 140 -13.32 -7.01 6.34
N ILE A 141 -12.86 -6.27 5.34
CA ILE A 141 -12.60 -4.83 5.46
C ILE A 141 -13.89 -4.06 5.77
N GLU A 142 -14.95 -4.29 4.99
CA GLU A 142 -16.24 -3.61 5.15
C GLU A 142 -16.93 -3.90 6.48
N LYS A 143 -16.75 -5.11 7.02
CA LYS A 143 -17.27 -5.46 8.35
C LYS A 143 -16.55 -4.72 9.48
N LYS A 144 -15.28 -4.37 9.28
CA LYS A 144 -14.44 -3.80 10.33
C LYS A 144 -14.35 -2.28 10.26
N PHE A 145 -14.41 -1.72 9.07
CA PHE A 145 -14.28 -0.27 8.83
C PHE A 145 -15.55 0.28 8.19
N ILE A 146 -16.11 1.32 8.80
CA ILE A 146 -17.28 2.03 8.26
C ILE A 146 -16.88 2.93 7.09
N ASN A 147 -17.81 3.18 6.16
CA ASN A 147 -17.61 4.06 5.01
C ASN A 147 -16.45 3.63 4.08
N THR A 148 -16.27 2.32 3.90
CA THR A 148 -15.29 1.78 2.96
C THR A 148 -15.63 2.17 1.52
N GLN A 149 -14.65 2.73 0.80
CA GLN A 149 -14.78 3.07 -0.62
C GLN A 149 -13.75 2.26 -1.42
N LEU A 150 -14.21 1.52 -2.41
CA LEU A 150 -13.37 0.78 -3.33
C LEU A 150 -13.25 1.53 -4.66
N LYS A 151 -12.02 1.77 -5.09
CA LYS A 151 -11.73 2.35 -6.41
C LYS A 151 -10.85 1.38 -7.19
N TYR A 152 -11.22 1.12 -8.44
CA TYR A 152 -10.51 0.19 -9.32
C TYR A 152 -9.76 0.99 -10.38
N TYR A 153 -8.49 0.62 -10.61
CA TYR A 153 -7.62 1.30 -11.56
C TYR A 153 -6.90 0.29 -12.45
N GLY A 154 -6.54 0.71 -13.65
CA GLY A 154 -5.60 -0.02 -14.49
C GLY A 154 -6.17 -1.24 -15.21
N PHE A 155 -7.48 -1.37 -15.38
CA PHE A 155 -8.06 -2.53 -16.06
C PHE A 155 -7.63 -2.60 -17.53
N LEU A 156 -7.80 -1.53 -18.29
CA LEU A 156 -7.42 -1.45 -19.69
C LEU A 156 -5.91 -1.30 -19.90
N THR A 157 -5.26 -0.49 -19.08
CA THR A 157 -3.81 -0.27 -19.16
C THR A 157 -3.03 -1.56 -18.93
N LEU A 158 -3.51 -2.47 -18.10
CA LEU A 158 -2.87 -3.75 -17.85
C LEU A 158 -2.99 -4.73 -19.03
N ILE A 159 -4.03 -4.65 -19.84
CA ILE A 159 -4.17 -5.47 -21.07
C ILE A 159 -3.04 -5.18 -22.04
N PHE A 160 -2.62 -3.92 -22.15
CA PHE A 160 -1.63 -3.48 -23.11
C PHE A 160 -0.19 -3.50 -22.56
N PHE A 161 0.00 -3.67 -21.25
CA PHE A 161 1.31 -3.66 -20.60
C PHE A 161 2.33 -4.62 -21.23
N PRO A 162 1.99 -5.90 -21.58
CA PRO A 162 2.94 -6.82 -22.20
C PRO A 162 3.45 -6.38 -23.59
N PHE A 163 2.74 -5.50 -24.27
CA PHE A 163 3.06 -5.05 -25.63
C PHE A 163 3.91 -3.78 -25.67
N TYR A 164 4.20 -3.16 -24.53
CA TYR A 164 4.93 -1.90 -24.46
C TYR A 164 6.29 -2.01 -23.77
N LYS A 165 7.37 -1.79 -24.54
CA LYS A 165 8.74 -1.67 -23.99
C LYS A 165 8.92 -0.40 -23.12
N SER A 166 8.16 0.66 -23.37
CA SER A 166 8.18 1.93 -22.63
C SER A 166 6.78 2.53 -22.52
N PRO A 167 5.91 2.01 -21.66
CA PRO A 167 4.51 2.44 -21.60
C PRO A 167 4.33 3.93 -21.26
N LYS A 168 5.26 4.54 -20.53
CA LYS A 168 5.17 5.94 -20.09
C LYS A 168 5.17 6.96 -21.25
N ASN A 169 5.74 6.60 -22.39
CA ASN A 169 5.89 7.50 -23.55
C ASN A 169 4.85 7.24 -24.66
N SER A 170 3.98 6.25 -24.49
CA SER A 170 2.97 5.93 -25.49
C SER A 170 1.73 6.81 -25.33
N ASN A 171 1.27 7.44 -26.41
CA ASN A 171 0.02 8.22 -26.41
C ASN A 171 -1.20 7.32 -26.14
N ILE A 172 -1.16 6.07 -26.62
CA ILE A 172 -2.20 5.06 -26.36
C ILE A 172 -2.26 4.75 -24.86
N PHE A 173 -1.10 4.57 -24.20
CA PHE A 173 -1.06 4.32 -22.77
C PHE A 173 -1.60 5.51 -21.96
N LYS A 174 -1.28 6.73 -22.36
CA LYS A 174 -1.82 7.95 -21.74
C LYS A 174 -3.36 8.01 -21.90
N PHE A 175 -3.86 7.72 -23.10
CA PHE A 175 -5.30 7.68 -23.38
C PHE A 175 -6.01 6.60 -22.57
N LEU A 176 -5.49 5.37 -22.53
CA LEU A 176 -6.06 4.29 -21.73
C LEU A 176 -6.08 4.61 -20.24
N LYS A 177 -5.02 5.25 -19.73
CA LYS A 177 -4.97 5.69 -18.34
C LYS A 177 -6.06 6.72 -18.00
N THR A 178 -6.43 7.56 -18.95
CA THR A 178 -7.53 8.54 -18.76
C THR A 178 -8.89 7.85 -18.69
N ILE A 179 -9.07 6.73 -19.41
CA ILE A 179 -10.32 5.96 -19.36
C ILE A 179 -10.40 5.09 -18.10
N ASP A 180 -9.25 4.62 -17.60
CA ASP A 180 -9.13 3.77 -16.40
C ASP A 180 -9.26 4.55 -15.06
N GLN A 181 -9.42 5.85 -15.09
CA GLN A 181 -9.64 6.72 -13.92
C GLN A 181 -11.12 7.02 -13.70
#